data_aba8d0f93109fe4186d134ef15371a9e
#
_entry.id   aba8d0f93109fe4186d134ef15371a9e
#
_cell.length_a   1.000
_cell.length_b   1.000
_cell.length_c   1.000
_cell.angle_alpha   90.00
_cell.angle_beta   90.00
_cell.angle_gamma   90.00
#
_symmetry.space_group_name_H-M   'P 1'
#
loop_
_entity.id
_entity.type
_entity.pdbx_description
1 polymer ?
#
loop_
_entity_poly.entity_id
_entity_poly.type
_entity_poly.pdbx_seq_one_letter_code
_entity_poly.pdbx_strand_id
1 'polypeptide(L)' 'MKKFRFVILGAGNIAEKFANAVSLINDCEVAAIGSRSAERAEAFAKKFNIEASFGNYEEMLDSIRPDAAYIATTHN' A
#
# COMPACT_ATOMS: atom_id res chain seq x y z
N MET A 1 -7.67 5.09 19.22
CA MET A 1 -7.67 6.17 18.24
C MET A 1 -7.53 5.64 16.84
N LYS A 2 -8.21 6.29 15.93
CA LYS A 2 -8.25 5.85 14.55
C LYS A 2 -7.00 6.32 13.81
N LYS A 3 -6.34 5.41 13.12
CA LYS A 3 -5.17 5.77 12.33
C LYS A 3 -5.58 6.29 10.96
N PHE A 4 -4.75 7.17 10.41
CA PHE A 4 -4.92 7.62 9.04
C PHE A 4 -4.46 6.47 8.13
N ARG A 5 -5.33 6.04 7.24
CA ARG A 5 -5.10 4.82 6.46
C ARG A 5 -4.71 5.14 5.02
N PHE A 6 -3.52 4.70 4.65
CA PHE A 6 -3.04 4.82 3.28
C PHE A 6 -3.18 3.50 2.54
N VAL A 7 -3.33 3.57 1.22
CA VAL A 7 -3.06 2.43 0.36
C VAL A 7 -1.95 2.85 -0.60
N ILE A 8 -1.19 1.89 -1.08
CA ILE A 8 -0.09 2.15 -2.01
C ILE A 8 -0.44 1.51 -3.35
N LEU A 9 -0.30 2.27 -4.42
CA LEU A 9 -0.48 1.77 -5.79
C LEU A 9 0.90 1.61 -6.42
N GLY A 10 1.33 0.38 -6.60
CA GLY A 10 2.63 0.07 -7.14
C GLY A 10 3.55 -0.49 -6.07
N ALA A 11 4.34 -1.52 -6.40
CA ALA A 11 5.14 -2.26 -5.42
C ALA A 11 6.63 -2.19 -5.71
N GLY A 12 7.15 -1.01 -6.02
CA GLY A 12 8.56 -0.82 -6.33
C GLY A 12 9.32 -0.13 -5.21
N ASN A 13 10.50 0.37 -5.55
CA ASN A 13 11.39 0.99 -4.56
C ASN A 13 10.80 2.22 -3.89
N ILE A 14 10.05 3.01 -4.65
CA ILE A 14 9.43 4.20 -4.08
C ILE A 14 8.38 3.79 -3.05
N ALA A 15 7.62 2.73 -3.36
CA ALA A 15 6.63 2.21 -2.43
C ALA A 15 7.29 1.72 -1.14
N GLU A 16 8.46 1.09 -1.24
CA GLU A 16 9.18 0.62 -0.06
C GLU A 16 9.58 1.77 0.84
N LYS A 17 10.09 2.84 0.26
CA LYS A 17 10.48 4.01 1.03
C LYS A 17 9.28 4.62 1.75
N PHE A 18 8.15 4.68 1.06
CA PHE A 18 6.93 5.21 1.66
C PHE A 18 6.45 4.33 2.80
N ALA A 19 6.44 3.01 2.61
CA ALA A 19 6.00 2.08 3.64
C ALA A 19 6.88 2.20 4.89
N ASN A 20 8.19 2.32 4.69
CA ASN A 20 9.10 2.49 5.81
C ASN A 20 8.83 3.80 6.55
N ALA A 21 8.60 4.87 5.80
CA ALA A 21 8.34 6.17 6.42
C ALA A 21 7.05 6.15 7.24
N VAL A 22 5.99 5.54 6.69
CA VAL A 22 4.71 5.46 7.40
C VAL A 22 4.83 4.62 8.66
N SER A 23 5.67 3.58 8.63
CA SER A 23 5.83 2.70 9.79
C SER A 23 6.41 3.44 11.00
N LEU A 24 7.04 4.59 10.78
CA LEU A 24 7.61 5.39 11.85
C LEU A 24 6.63 6.39 12.44
N ILE A 25 5.45 6.49 11.85
CA ILE A 25 4.43 7.44 12.32
C ILE A 25 3.30 6.69 13.00
N ASN A 26 3.11 6.97 14.28
CA ASN A 26 2.15 6.23 15.09
C ASN A 26 0.70 6.39 14.65
N ASP A 27 0.35 7.54 14.08
CA ASP A 27 -1.04 7.82 13.72
C ASP A 27 -1.39 7.44 12.29
N CYS A 28 -0.47 6.78 11.59
CA CYS A 28 -0.68 6.40 10.21
C CYS A 28 -0.41 4.91 10.02
N GLU A 29 -1.04 4.33 9.02
CA GLU A 29 -0.76 2.93 8.66
C GLU A 29 -0.97 2.74 7.17
N VAL A 30 -0.31 1.74 6.61
CA VAL A 30 -0.57 1.30 5.24
C VAL A 30 -1.57 0.15 5.35
N ALA A 31 -2.79 0.40 4.92
CA ALA A 31 -3.85 -0.60 5.04
C ALA A 31 -3.77 -1.67 3.96
N ALA A 32 -3.25 -1.32 2.79
CA ALA A 32 -3.16 -2.28 1.69
C ALA A 32 -2.15 -1.84 0.66
N ILE A 33 -1.66 -2.81 -0.10
CA ILE A 33 -0.77 -2.58 -1.23
C ILE A 33 -1.41 -3.16 -2.47
N GLY A 34 -1.43 -2.41 -3.56
CA GLY A 34 -1.95 -2.87 -4.83
C GLY A 34 -0.87 -2.84 -5.89
N SER A 35 -0.92 -3.80 -6.80
CA SER A 35 0.01 -3.89 -7.89
C SER A 35 -0.71 -4.56 -9.06
N ARG A 36 -0.21 -4.38 -10.27
CA ARG A 36 -0.76 -5.10 -11.42
C ARG A 36 -0.46 -6.59 -11.32
N SER A 37 0.51 -6.96 -10.49
CA SER A 37 0.82 -8.35 -10.23
C SER A 37 0.41 -8.67 -8.81
N ALA A 38 -0.53 -9.60 -8.66
CA ALA A 38 -0.97 -10.02 -7.33
C ALA A 38 0.18 -10.61 -6.54
N GLU A 39 1.09 -11.32 -7.21
CA GLU A 39 2.24 -11.92 -6.55
C GLU A 39 3.18 -10.88 -5.97
N ARG A 40 3.43 -9.81 -6.71
CA ARG A 40 4.29 -8.75 -6.23
C ARG A 40 3.66 -8.01 -5.07
N ALA A 41 2.36 -7.78 -5.14
CA ALA A 41 1.64 -7.13 -4.05
C ALA A 41 1.72 -8.00 -2.78
N GLU A 42 1.54 -9.29 -2.94
CA GLU A 42 1.58 -10.21 -1.81
C GLU A 42 2.97 -10.26 -1.17
N ALA A 43 4.01 -10.32 -2.00
CA ALA A 43 5.38 -10.33 -1.49
C ALA A 43 5.71 -9.05 -0.74
N PHE A 44 5.26 -7.93 -1.29
CA PHE A 44 5.45 -6.63 -0.64
C PHE A 44 4.73 -6.58 0.70
N ALA A 45 3.50 -7.06 0.74
CA ALA A 45 2.72 -7.06 1.97
C ALA A 45 3.38 -7.88 3.07
N LYS A 46 3.95 -9.02 2.71
CA LYS A 46 4.66 -9.84 3.68
C LYS A 46 5.90 -9.15 4.21
N LYS A 47 6.63 -8.48 3.33
CA LYS A 47 7.87 -7.82 3.71
C LYS A 47 7.62 -6.67 4.67
N PHE A 48 6.53 -5.95 4.50
CA PHE A 48 6.24 -4.77 5.29
C PHE A 48 5.09 -4.93 6.28
N ASN A 49 4.64 -6.15 6.49
CA ASN A 49 3.57 -6.44 7.44
C ASN A 49 2.27 -5.70 7.13
N ILE A 50 1.92 -5.66 5.85
CA ILE A 50 0.66 -5.05 5.41
C ILE A 50 -0.37 -6.16 5.32
N GLU A 51 -1.52 -5.96 5.94
CA GLU A 51 -2.54 -7.00 6.04
C GLU A 51 -3.16 -7.42 4.72
N ALA A 52 -3.36 -6.49 3.82
CA ALA A 52 -4.09 -6.75 2.59
C ALA A 52 -3.26 -6.44 1.36
N SER A 53 -3.37 -7.28 0.34
CA SER A 53 -2.70 -7.06 -0.92
C SER A 53 -3.70 -7.32 -2.05
N PHE A 54 -3.55 -6.59 -3.15
CA PHE A 54 -4.48 -6.67 -4.26
C PHE A 54 -3.74 -6.66 -5.58
N GLY A 55 -4.25 -7.42 -6.54
CA GLY A 55 -3.74 -7.40 -7.90
C GLY A 55 -4.52 -6.45 -8.81
N ASN A 56 -5.41 -5.67 -8.24
CA ASN A 56 -6.30 -4.78 -8.97
C ASN A 56 -6.53 -3.53 -8.14
N TYR A 57 -6.26 -2.36 -8.69
CA TYR A 57 -6.37 -1.11 -7.95
C TYR A 57 -7.80 -0.76 -7.58
N GLU A 58 -8.73 -0.97 -8.51
CA GLU A 58 -10.12 -0.64 -8.24
C GLU A 58 -10.68 -1.49 -7.11
N GLU A 59 -10.37 -2.77 -7.14
CA GLU A 59 -10.82 -3.68 -6.09
C GLU A 59 -10.28 -3.25 -4.73
N MET A 60 -9.01 -2.85 -4.70
CA MET A 60 -8.39 -2.39 -3.47
C MET A 60 -9.09 -1.15 -2.92
N LEU A 61 -9.33 -0.19 -3.78
CA LEU A 61 -9.96 1.06 -3.35
C LEU A 61 -11.38 0.85 -2.87
N ASP A 62 -12.12 -0.02 -3.55
CA ASP A 62 -13.50 -0.33 -3.15
C ASP A 62 -13.55 -1.09 -1.83
N SER A 63 -12.62 -2.01 -1.63
CA SER A 63 -12.63 -2.85 -0.43
C SER A 63 -12.12 -2.13 0.80
N ILE A 64 -11.06 -1.34 0.63
CA ILE A 64 -10.37 -0.73 1.77
C ILE A 64 -10.93 0.64 2.12
N ARG A 65 -11.32 1.41 1.13
CA ARG A 65 -11.82 2.79 1.30
C ARG A 65 -10.86 3.59 2.16
N PRO A 66 -9.64 3.82 1.65
CA PRO A 66 -8.62 4.49 2.43
C PRO A 66 -8.86 5.98 2.58
N ASP A 67 -8.14 6.59 3.52
CA ASP A 67 -8.15 8.04 3.67
C ASP A 67 -7.34 8.70 2.56
N ALA A 68 -6.28 8.04 2.09
CA ALA A 68 -5.46 8.55 1.00
C ALA A 68 -4.80 7.40 0.25
N ALA A 69 -4.45 7.66 -1.00
CA ALA A 69 -3.75 6.70 -1.83
C ALA A 69 -2.42 7.30 -2.27
N TYR A 70 -1.36 6.54 -2.09
CA TYR A 70 -0.03 6.96 -2.53
C TYR A 70 0.29 6.25 -3.84
N ILE A 71 0.50 7.03 -4.88
CA ILE A 71 0.77 6.47 -6.19
C ILE A 71 2.28 6.34 -6.38
N ALA A 72 2.75 5.10 -6.37
CA ALA A 72 4.17 4.79 -6.46
C ALA A 72 4.53 4.11 -7.78
N THR A 73 3.70 4.30 -8.80
CA THR A 73 3.98 3.75 -10.11
C THR A 73 4.98 4.65 -10.83
N THR A 74 5.88 4.04 -11.59
CA THR A 74 6.84 4.81 -12.36
C THR A 74 6.28 5.13 -13.73
N HIS A 75 6.72 6.25 -14.27
CA HIS A 75 6.38 6.66 -15.63
C HIS A 75 7.56 6.43 -16.54
N ASN A 76 7.28 6.01 -17.73
CA ASN A 76 8.30 5.92 -18.76
C ASN A 76 7.84 6.60 -20.02
#